data_a224debd31567cd1dd9e4ace99e5ea98
#
_entry.id   a224debd31567cd1dd9e4ace99e5ea98
#
_cell.length_a   1.000
_cell.length_b   1.000
_cell.length_c   1.000
_cell.angle_alpha   90.00
_cell.angle_beta   90.00
_cell.angle_gamma   90.00
#
_symmetry.space_group_name_H-M   'P 1'
#
loop_
_entity.id
_entity.type
_entity.pdbx_description
1 polymer ?
#
loop_
_entity_poly.entity_id
_entity_poly.type
_entity_poly.pdbx_seq_one_letter_code
_entity_poly.pdbx_strand_id
1 'polypeptide(L)'
;LLNSEGKVIAINFAKTSSDGVEGMAYSIPVSNVKDIIDSLMTKQTRNKVSSDKAAYLGIAAVDITSNYASYYGYPVGILIRTVADDSAADKAGLETYDIIVGFDDQTVTTMSGLTNMLQYYYEAGEKVTIDYYHMEGSEYVLKSTEVTLGSKKAS
;
A
#
# COMPACT_ATOMS: atom_id res chain seq x y z
N LEU A 1 -22.89 5.40 18.01
CA LEU A 1 -23.77 6.49 18.41
C LEU A 1 -24.63 6.92 17.24
N LEU A 2 -25.91 7.17 17.51
CA LEU A 2 -26.89 7.67 16.54
C LEU A 2 -27.37 9.05 16.97
N ASN A 3 -27.74 9.88 16.00
CA ASN A 3 -28.44 11.13 16.27
C ASN A 3 -29.95 10.90 16.35
N SER A 4 -30.76 11.96 16.58
CA SER A 4 -32.22 11.90 16.67
C SER A 4 -32.91 11.49 15.36
N GLU A 5 -32.20 11.53 14.23
CA GLU A 5 -32.68 11.10 12.91
C GLU A 5 -32.27 9.65 12.58
N GLY A 6 -31.62 8.94 13.51
CA GLY A 6 -31.15 7.57 13.31
C GLY A 6 -29.86 7.45 12.49
N LYS A 7 -29.15 8.56 12.21
CA LYS A 7 -27.88 8.55 11.47
C LYS A 7 -26.72 8.24 12.41
N VAL A 8 -25.77 7.43 11.93
CA VAL A 8 -24.54 7.12 12.66
C VAL A 8 -23.65 8.36 12.72
N ILE A 9 -23.31 8.82 13.91
CA ILE A 9 -22.47 10.00 14.15
C ILE A 9 -21.10 9.66 14.72
N ALA A 10 -20.97 8.52 15.41
CA ALA A 10 -19.71 8.03 15.93
C ALA A 10 -19.76 6.51 16.19
N ILE A 11 -18.59 5.89 16.25
CA ILE A 11 -18.40 4.47 16.60
C ILE A 11 -17.75 4.41 17.98
N ASN A 12 -18.36 3.69 18.93
CA ASN A 12 -17.78 3.49 20.25
C ASN A 12 -16.58 2.57 20.14
N PHE A 13 -15.43 3.01 20.64
CA PHE A 13 -14.16 2.32 20.51
C PHE A 13 -13.67 1.71 21.82
N ALA A 14 -13.72 2.45 22.92
CA ALA A 14 -13.19 2.00 24.19
C ALA A 14 -13.98 2.58 25.36
N LYS A 15 -13.97 1.84 26.48
CA LYS A 15 -14.44 2.30 27.78
C LYS A 15 -13.30 2.13 28.78
N THR A 16 -13.00 3.16 29.53
CA THR A 16 -12.05 3.04 30.63
C THR A 16 -12.82 2.52 31.86
N SER A 17 -12.33 1.39 32.40
CA SER A 17 -12.74 0.89 33.72
C SER A 17 -11.48 0.81 34.58
N SER A 18 -11.30 1.76 35.47
CA SER A 18 -10.33 1.67 36.57
C SER A 18 -11.04 1.99 37.88
N ASP A 19 -10.54 1.45 38.99
CA ASP A 19 -11.10 1.72 40.30
C ASP A 19 -11.21 3.24 40.55
N GLY A 20 -12.45 3.73 40.64
CA GLY A 20 -12.76 5.14 40.93
C GLY A 20 -13.08 6.01 39.70
N VAL A 21 -13.06 5.51 38.46
CA VAL A 21 -13.45 6.23 37.26
C VAL A 21 -14.57 5.46 36.52
N GLU A 22 -15.79 5.81 36.79
CA GLU A 22 -16.96 5.31 36.02
C GLU A 22 -17.36 6.33 34.94
N GLY A 23 -17.66 5.83 33.73
CA GLY A 23 -18.41 6.58 32.74
C GLY A 23 -17.63 7.24 31.63
N MET A 24 -16.32 7.13 31.53
CA MET A 24 -15.58 7.62 30.35
C MET A 24 -15.62 6.59 29.22
N ALA A 25 -16.22 6.96 28.10
CA ALA A 25 -16.22 6.18 26.87
C ALA A 25 -15.64 7.03 25.74
N TYR A 26 -14.88 6.39 24.87
CA TYR A 26 -14.27 7.02 23.71
C TYR A 26 -15.03 6.61 22.45
N SER A 27 -15.26 7.57 21.57
CA SER A 27 -15.94 7.36 20.31
C SER A 27 -15.15 8.04 19.18
N ILE A 28 -15.09 7.39 18.03
CA ILE A 28 -14.49 7.96 16.83
C ILE A 28 -15.62 8.61 16.02
N PRO A 29 -15.61 9.95 15.81
CA PRO A 29 -16.60 10.61 14.98
C PRO A 29 -16.55 10.07 13.55
N VAL A 30 -17.73 9.83 12.94
CA VAL A 30 -17.82 9.35 11.54
C VAL A 30 -17.17 10.35 10.58
N SER A 31 -17.23 11.64 10.86
CA SER A 31 -16.56 12.67 10.06
C SER A 31 -15.05 12.45 9.88
N ASN A 32 -14.39 11.88 10.89
CA ASN A 32 -12.93 11.65 10.85
C ASN A 32 -12.52 10.41 10.04
N VAL A 33 -13.47 9.50 9.79
CA VAL A 33 -13.21 8.23 9.10
C VAL A 33 -14.03 8.09 7.81
N LYS A 34 -14.81 9.10 7.46
CA LYS A 34 -15.71 9.06 6.30
C LYS A 34 -14.95 8.79 5.00
N ASP A 35 -13.87 9.50 4.77
CA ASP A 35 -13.07 9.35 3.54
C ASP A 35 -12.44 7.95 3.45
N ILE A 36 -12.04 7.38 4.59
CA ILE A 36 -11.54 6.00 4.68
C ILE A 36 -12.66 5.00 4.36
N ILE A 37 -13.86 5.21 4.93
CA ILE A 37 -15.02 4.35 4.67
C ILE A 37 -15.42 4.41 3.20
N ASP A 38 -15.53 5.61 2.63
CA ASP A 38 -15.89 5.81 1.22
C ASP A 38 -14.84 5.15 0.29
N SER A 39 -13.55 5.29 0.59
CA SER A 39 -12.47 4.61 -0.11
C SER A 39 -12.59 3.07 -0.01
N LEU A 40 -12.89 2.54 1.17
CA LEU A 40 -13.06 1.09 1.37
C LEU A 40 -14.32 0.56 0.67
N MET A 41 -15.39 1.34 0.61
CA MET A 41 -16.64 0.96 -0.07
C MET A 41 -16.48 0.92 -1.60
N THR A 42 -15.60 1.72 -2.15
CA THR A 42 -15.31 1.75 -3.60
C THR A 42 -14.26 0.71 -4.00
N LYS A 43 -13.50 0.16 -3.05
CA LYS A 43 -12.54 -0.92 -3.32
C LYS A 43 -13.27 -2.18 -3.75
N GLN A 44 -13.01 -2.61 -4.98
CA GLN A 44 -13.45 -3.92 -5.44
C GLN A 44 -12.75 -5.01 -4.64
N THR A 45 -13.52 -5.93 -4.06
CA THR A 45 -12.97 -7.14 -3.45
C THR A 45 -12.39 -8.01 -4.59
N ARG A 46 -11.08 -8.09 -4.66
CA ARG A 46 -10.40 -8.91 -5.67
C ARG A 46 -10.53 -10.39 -5.32
N ASN A 47 -10.87 -11.20 -6.30
CA ASN A 47 -10.86 -12.65 -6.15
C ASN A 47 -9.41 -13.16 -6.21
N LYS A 48 -9.18 -14.31 -5.55
CA LYS A 48 -7.87 -14.95 -5.61
C LYS A 48 -7.57 -15.43 -7.04
N VAL A 49 -6.44 -15.00 -7.57
CA VAL A 49 -5.94 -15.37 -8.89
C VAL A 49 -5.26 -16.74 -8.83
N SER A 50 -5.38 -17.52 -9.89
CA SER A 50 -4.65 -18.78 -10.04
C SER A 50 -3.15 -18.50 -10.30
N SER A 51 -2.29 -19.40 -9.81
CA SER A 51 -0.82 -19.18 -9.83
C SER A 51 -0.21 -19.08 -11.24
N ASP A 52 -0.88 -19.63 -12.25
CA ASP A 52 -0.49 -19.55 -13.67
C ASP A 52 -0.77 -18.18 -14.30
N LYS A 53 -1.70 -17.44 -13.72
CA LYS A 53 -2.07 -16.08 -14.15
C LYS A 53 -1.50 -14.98 -13.27
N ALA A 54 -0.84 -15.34 -12.17
CA ALA A 54 -0.31 -14.40 -11.21
C ALA A 54 0.59 -13.33 -11.84
N ALA A 55 0.41 -12.11 -11.38
CA ALA A 55 1.18 -10.98 -11.86
C ALA A 55 2.64 -11.00 -11.37
N TYR A 56 3.51 -10.38 -12.14
CA TYR A 56 4.93 -10.23 -11.85
C TYR A 56 5.43 -8.83 -12.23
N LEU A 57 6.18 -8.20 -11.34
CA LEU A 57 6.71 -6.85 -11.57
C LEU A 57 8.13 -6.87 -12.16
N GLY A 58 8.95 -7.84 -11.75
CA GLY A 58 10.31 -7.98 -12.25
C GLY A 58 11.35 -7.18 -11.48
N ILE A 59 11.21 -7.08 -10.17
CA ILE A 59 12.18 -6.41 -9.29
C ILE A 59 12.73 -7.38 -8.24
N ALA A 60 13.95 -7.11 -7.78
CA ALA A 60 14.44 -7.59 -6.48
C ALA A 60 14.64 -6.37 -5.58
N ALA A 61 14.11 -6.43 -4.36
CA ALA A 61 14.07 -5.29 -3.48
C ALA A 61 14.21 -5.69 -2.02
N VAL A 62 14.43 -4.71 -1.14
CA VAL A 62 14.55 -4.89 0.31
C VAL A 62 13.65 -3.88 1.03
N ASP A 63 13.17 -4.26 2.21
CA ASP A 63 12.31 -3.39 3.01
C ASP A 63 13.14 -2.33 3.73
N ILE A 64 12.73 -1.05 3.64
CA ILE A 64 13.24 0.03 4.48
C ILE A 64 12.37 0.11 5.71
N THR A 65 12.89 -0.36 6.84
CA THR A 65 12.20 -0.30 8.13
C THR A 65 12.16 1.13 8.68
N SER A 66 11.20 1.43 9.58
CA SER A 66 11.08 2.76 10.21
C SER A 66 12.36 3.19 10.92
N ASN A 67 13.10 2.27 11.54
CA ASN A 67 14.36 2.57 12.22
C ASN A 67 15.45 3.01 11.22
N TYR A 68 15.55 2.30 10.08
CA TYR A 68 16.49 2.63 9.03
C TYR A 68 16.14 3.95 8.36
N ALA A 69 14.85 4.15 8.06
CA ALA A 69 14.30 5.38 7.50
C ALA A 69 14.64 6.61 8.36
N SER A 70 14.41 6.52 9.67
CA SER A 70 14.70 7.60 10.62
C SER A 70 16.20 7.93 10.75
N TYR A 71 17.07 6.91 10.64
CA TYR A 71 18.50 7.11 10.79
C TYR A 71 19.14 7.76 9.55
N TYR A 72 18.70 7.36 8.35
CA TYR A 72 19.29 7.81 7.08
C TYR A 72 18.46 8.88 6.35
N GLY A 73 17.28 9.23 6.86
CA GLY A 73 16.38 10.19 6.20
C GLY A 73 15.66 9.63 4.95
N TYR A 74 15.54 8.29 4.84
CA TYR A 74 14.85 7.65 3.74
C TYR A 74 13.34 7.55 3.98
N PRO A 75 12.51 7.53 2.91
CA PRO A 75 11.12 7.11 3.03
C PRO A 75 11.01 5.65 3.48
N VAL A 76 9.99 5.34 4.30
CA VAL A 76 9.64 3.94 4.62
C VAL A 76 9.01 3.32 3.40
N GLY A 77 9.49 2.16 2.95
CA GLY A 77 8.98 1.52 1.74
C GLY A 77 9.85 0.35 1.27
N ILE A 78 9.76 0.03 -0.01
CA ILE A 78 10.45 -1.08 -0.65
C ILE A 78 11.52 -0.52 -1.58
N LEU A 79 12.79 -0.64 -1.20
CA LEU A 79 13.94 -0.17 -1.99
C LEU A 79 14.27 -1.16 -3.09
N ILE A 80 14.17 -0.73 -4.34
CA ILE A 80 14.56 -1.52 -5.51
C ILE A 80 16.07 -1.68 -5.54
N ARG A 81 16.54 -2.92 -5.59
CA ARG A 81 17.97 -3.27 -5.72
C ARG A 81 18.36 -3.63 -7.14
N THR A 82 17.45 -4.27 -7.86
CA THR A 82 17.62 -4.59 -9.28
C THR A 82 16.26 -4.60 -9.97
N VAL A 83 16.27 -4.20 -11.24
CA VAL A 83 15.14 -4.31 -12.17
C VAL A 83 15.56 -5.30 -13.25
N ALA A 84 14.71 -6.27 -13.55
CA ALA A 84 14.99 -7.24 -14.61
C ALA A 84 14.71 -6.62 -15.99
N ASP A 85 15.58 -6.86 -16.94
CA ASP A 85 15.44 -6.37 -18.32
C ASP A 85 14.11 -6.86 -18.94
N ASP A 86 13.47 -6.00 -19.73
CA ASP A 86 12.17 -6.25 -20.37
C ASP A 86 11.01 -6.57 -19.41
N SER A 87 11.19 -6.38 -18.10
CA SER A 87 10.15 -6.57 -17.10
C SER A 87 9.07 -5.49 -17.15
N ALA A 88 8.00 -5.69 -16.35
CA ALA A 88 6.97 -4.68 -16.17
C ALA A 88 7.52 -3.40 -15.51
N ALA A 89 8.41 -3.56 -14.53
CA ALA A 89 9.08 -2.46 -13.86
C ALA A 89 9.99 -1.66 -14.80
N ASP A 90 10.80 -2.36 -15.61
CA ASP A 90 11.68 -1.74 -16.59
C ASP A 90 10.90 -0.90 -17.63
N LYS A 91 9.84 -1.49 -18.19
CA LYS A 91 8.98 -0.80 -19.16
C LYS A 91 8.23 0.40 -18.57
N ALA A 92 8.01 0.41 -17.27
CA ALA A 92 7.38 1.52 -16.54
C ALA A 92 8.38 2.60 -16.12
N GLY A 93 9.69 2.38 -16.37
CA GLY A 93 10.75 3.33 -16.04
C GLY A 93 11.12 3.34 -14.56
N LEU A 94 10.86 2.25 -13.82
CA LEU A 94 11.35 2.10 -12.46
C LEU A 94 12.85 1.72 -12.49
N GLU A 95 13.62 2.35 -11.61
CA GLU A 95 15.06 2.21 -11.57
C GLU A 95 15.58 1.64 -10.24
N THR A 96 16.83 1.22 -10.26
CA THR A 96 17.53 0.83 -9.03
C THR A 96 17.65 2.04 -8.10
N TYR A 97 17.40 1.82 -6.81
CA TYR A 97 17.32 2.81 -5.72
C TYR A 97 16.00 3.59 -5.66
N ASP A 98 15.04 3.36 -6.54
CA ASP A 98 13.67 3.83 -6.30
C ASP A 98 13.08 3.13 -5.06
N ILE A 99 12.21 3.85 -4.33
CA ILE A 99 11.57 3.35 -3.12
C ILE A 99 10.07 3.31 -3.36
N ILE A 100 9.51 2.12 -3.57
CA ILE A 100 8.06 1.93 -3.75
C ILE A 100 7.37 2.12 -2.40
N VAL A 101 6.31 2.95 -2.37
CA VAL A 101 5.50 3.27 -1.19
C VAL A 101 4.01 3.04 -1.40
N GLY A 102 3.57 2.97 -2.67
CA GLY A 102 2.18 2.74 -3.05
C GLY A 102 2.06 1.75 -4.21
N PHE A 103 0.97 0.97 -4.22
CA PHE A 103 0.62 0.04 -5.27
C PHE A 103 -0.91 -0.03 -5.39
N ASP A 104 -1.46 0.43 -6.51
CA ASP A 104 -2.91 0.45 -6.80
C ASP A 104 -3.72 1.07 -5.64
N ASP A 105 -3.42 2.32 -5.30
CA ASP A 105 -4.02 3.10 -4.21
C ASP A 105 -3.86 2.50 -2.80
N GLN A 106 -2.98 1.53 -2.63
CA GLN A 106 -2.68 0.92 -1.34
C GLN A 106 -1.24 1.22 -0.93
N THR A 107 -1.05 1.65 0.31
CA THR A 107 0.29 1.82 0.86
C THR A 107 0.98 0.46 1.00
N VAL A 108 2.19 0.35 0.47
CA VAL A 108 3.02 -0.85 0.60
C VAL A 108 4.34 -0.51 1.29
N THR A 109 4.70 -1.30 2.29
CA THR A 109 5.92 -1.07 3.10
C THR A 109 6.85 -2.27 3.13
N THR A 110 6.39 -3.44 2.63
CA THR A 110 7.18 -4.67 2.64
C THR A 110 7.08 -5.41 1.31
N MET A 111 8.21 -5.99 0.90
CA MET A 111 8.28 -6.81 -0.31
C MET A 111 7.38 -8.05 -0.23
N SER A 112 7.23 -8.63 0.95
CA SER A 112 6.31 -9.75 1.16
C SER A 112 4.85 -9.35 0.93
N GLY A 113 4.45 -8.15 1.39
CA GLY A 113 3.12 -7.59 1.14
C GLY A 113 2.86 -7.40 -0.35
N LEU A 114 3.76 -6.73 -1.06
CA LEU A 114 3.69 -6.52 -2.50
C LEU A 114 3.65 -7.85 -3.27
N THR A 115 4.50 -8.83 -2.90
CA THR A 115 4.52 -10.14 -3.53
C THR A 115 3.20 -10.89 -3.34
N ASN A 116 2.62 -10.84 -2.14
CA ASN A 116 1.31 -11.45 -1.88
C ASN A 116 0.21 -10.79 -2.72
N MET A 117 0.23 -9.47 -2.87
CA MET A 117 -0.71 -8.77 -3.74
C MET A 117 -0.59 -9.26 -5.17
N LEU A 118 0.59 -9.24 -5.75
CA LEU A 118 0.87 -9.68 -7.13
C LEU A 118 0.49 -11.15 -7.36
N GLN A 119 0.80 -12.03 -6.41
CA GLN A 119 0.55 -13.47 -6.56
C GLN A 119 -0.90 -13.89 -6.39
N TYR A 120 -1.67 -13.17 -5.57
CA TYR A 120 -2.99 -13.64 -5.20
C TYR A 120 -4.14 -12.78 -5.70
N TYR A 121 -3.88 -11.51 -6.06
CA TYR A 121 -4.97 -10.58 -6.32
C TYR A 121 -4.86 -9.85 -7.66
N TYR A 122 -3.75 -9.99 -8.38
CA TYR A 122 -3.54 -9.34 -9.67
C TYR A 122 -3.18 -10.34 -10.76
N GLU A 123 -3.73 -10.13 -11.95
CA GLU A 123 -3.39 -10.93 -13.13
C GLU A 123 -2.34 -10.23 -13.99
N ALA A 124 -1.57 -11.03 -14.73
CA ALA A 124 -0.69 -10.50 -15.75
C ALA A 124 -1.49 -9.75 -16.82
N GLY A 125 -1.02 -8.58 -17.24
CA GLY A 125 -1.69 -7.70 -18.18
C GLY A 125 -2.56 -6.62 -17.54
N GLU A 126 -2.83 -6.68 -16.23
CA GLU A 126 -3.51 -5.59 -15.53
C GLU A 126 -2.62 -4.35 -15.46
N LYS A 127 -3.27 -3.17 -15.51
CA LYS A 127 -2.63 -1.87 -15.32
C LYS A 127 -2.86 -1.40 -13.89
N VAL A 128 -1.79 -1.00 -13.24
CA VAL A 128 -1.80 -0.50 -11.87
C VAL A 128 -0.96 0.76 -11.77
N THR A 129 -1.26 1.60 -10.78
CA THR A 129 -0.42 2.75 -10.45
C THR A 129 0.57 2.35 -9.37
N ILE A 130 1.85 2.73 -9.54
CA ILE A 130 2.89 2.58 -8.52
C ILE A 130 3.35 3.96 -8.11
N ASP A 131 3.25 4.25 -6.80
CA ASP A 131 3.82 5.44 -6.20
C ASP A 131 5.19 5.09 -5.62
N TYR A 132 6.19 5.90 -5.97
CA TYR A 132 7.57 5.65 -5.57
C TYR A 132 8.33 6.95 -5.39
N TYR A 133 9.34 6.90 -4.57
CA TYR A 133 10.32 7.97 -4.46
C TYR A 133 11.50 7.69 -5.38
N HIS A 134 11.82 8.66 -6.21
CA HIS A 134 13.00 8.66 -7.09
C HIS A 134 14.03 9.65 -6.57
N MET A 135 15.33 9.29 -6.65
CA MET A 135 16.41 10.17 -6.23
C MET A 135 16.70 11.22 -7.31
N GLU A 136 16.41 12.48 -7.03
CA GLU A 136 16.80 13.61 -7.87
C GLU A 136 17.90 14.42 -7.19
N GLY A 137 19.13 14.24 -7.66
CA GLY A 137 20.29 14.85 -7.01
C GLY A 137 20.52 14.29 -5.60
N SER A 138 20.15 15.03 -4.56
CA SER A 138 20.31 14.64 -3.15
C SER A 138 18.98 14.43 -2.42
N GLU A 139 17.85 14.54 -3.10
CA GLU A 139 16.52 14.48 -2.48
C GLU A 139 15.65 13.39 -3.12
N TYR A 140 14.80 12.77 -2.32
CA TYR A 140 13.80 11.84 -2.79
C TYR A 140 12.52 12.58 -3.17
N VAL A 141 12.13 12.50 -4.45
CA VAL A 141 10.91 13.11 -5.00
C VAL A 141 9.86 12.03 -5.24
N LEU A 142 8.65 12.25 -4.72
CA LEU A 142 7.52 11.34 -4.93
C LEU A 142 7.05 11.43 -6.38
N LYS A 143 6.97 10.28 -7.04
CA LYS A 143 6.47 10.11 -8.41
C LYS A 143 5.45 8.99 -8.46
N SER A 144 4.64 9.00 -9.51
CA SER A 144 3.68 7.93 -9.83
C SER A 144 3.85 7.50 -11.28
N THR A 145 3.77 6.21 -11.53
CA THR A 145 3.81 5.64 -12.89
C THR A 145 2.75 4.56 -13.07
N GLU A 146 2.18 4.46 -14.28
CA GLU A 146 1.30 3.36 -14.65
C GLU A 146 2.15 2.17 -15.13
N VAL A 147 1.91 1.02 -14.56
CA VAL A 147 2.63 -0.23 -14.87
C VAL A 147 1.65 -1.25 -15.41
N THR A 148 1.95 -1.84 -16.57
CA THR A 148 1.26 -3.03 -17.05
C THR A 148 1.98 -4.26 -16.51
N LEU A 149 1.33 -5.00 -15.62
CA LEU A 149 1.91 -6.15 -14.93
C LEU A 149 2.25 -7.27 -15.90
N GLY A 150 3.42 -7.85 -15.75
CA GLY A 150 3.88 -9.00 -16.53
C GLY A 150 3.49 -10.34 -15.91
N SER A 151 3.81 -11.43 -16.61
CA SER A 151 3.79 -12.78 -16.06
C SER A 151 5.20 -13.21 -15.70
N LYS A 152 5.33 -14.06 -14.67
CA LYS A 152 6.60 -14.71 -14.38
C LYS A 152 6.92 -15.64 -15.57
N LYS A 153 7.97 -15.33 -16.35
CA LYS A 153 8.44 -16.27 -17.38
C LYS A 153 8.83 -17.58 -16.68
N ALA A 154 8.26 -18.68 -17.12
CA ALA A 154 8.72 -19.99 -16.70
C ALA A 154 10.20 -20.11 -17.15
N SER A 155 11.09 -20.35 -16.18
CA SER A 155 12.51 -20.65 -16.45
C SER A 155 12.64 -22.06 -16.93
#